data_d11b43b3899d6d59dbacdac47acee596
#
_entry.id   d11b43b3899d6d59dbacdac47acee596
#
_cell.length_a   1.000
_cell.length_b   1.000
_cell.length_c   1.000
_cell.angle_alpha   90.00
_cell.angle_beta   90.00
_cell.angle_gamma   90.00
#
_symmetry.space_group_name_H-M   'P 1'
#
loop_
_entity.id
_entity.type
_entity.pdbx_description
1 polymer ?
#
loop_
_entity_poly.entity_id
_entity_poly.type
_entity_poly.pdbx_seq_one_letter_code
_entity_poly.pdbx_strand_id
1 'polypeptide(L)'
;VFRRPNIRLSISLPEPLFNIDQLSEARLLGIIISDKFNFTSHVNYLLTLCAQRCYLLKVLRQQGLPPRELNTVYNAIIVNILKYALPAWAGFLKADLTNTINALFRKCHSMGFYLKLNTVSELIDQTNKKLFKSLPKSEHCAHYLLPPPKSAIRSRRSTVLNYTLPTFKHKLYKNSFICRYLYRHCLNS
;
A
#
# COMPACT_ATOMS: atom_id res chain seq x y z
N VAL A 1 10.75 -5.19 -17.99
CA VAL A 1 10.05 -6.47 -18.09
C VAL A 1 9.87 -7.03 -16.68
N PHE A 2 8.63 -7.19 -16.23
CA PHE A 2 8.34 -7.79 -14.91
C PHE A 2 8.41 -9.31 -15.00
N ARG A 3 9.20 -9.93 -14.13
CA ARG A 3 9.40 -11.39 -14.09
C ARG A 3 8.62 -12.04 -12.97
N ARG A 4 8.09 -13.24 -13.22
CA ARG A 4 7.53 -14.07 -12.14
C ARG A 4 8.66 -14.63 -11.27
N PRO A 5 8.61 -14.46 -9.93
CA PRO A 5 9.48 -15.24 -9.07
C PRO A 5 9.12 -16.72 -9.24
N ASN A 6 10.10 -17.60 -9.41
CA ASN A 6 10.00 -19.07 -9.52
C ASN A 6 9.72 -19.70 -10.89
N ILE A 7 9.82 -19.00 -12.01
CA ILE A 7 9.89 -19.66 -13.31
C ILE A 7 11.36 -19.89 -13.63
N ARG A 8 11.78 -21.16 -13.63
CA ARG A 8 13.11 -21.61 -14.11
C ARG A 8 13.19 -21.65 -15.66
N LEU A 9 12.54 -20.75 -16.34
CA LEU A 9 12.77 -20.58 -17.76
C LEU A 9 14.02 -19.71 -17.91
N SER A 10 15.06 -20.28 -18.48
CA SER A 10 16.27 -19.59 -18.94
C SER A 10 15.94 -18.71 -20.17
N ILE A 11 14.94 -17.86 -20.05
CA ILE A 11 14.69 -16.85 -21.07
C ILE A 11 15.79 -15.82 -20.86
N SER A 12 16.77 -15.80 -21.77
CA SER A 12 17.70 -14.68 -21.85
C SER A 12 16.88 -13.39 -21.98
N LEU A 13 17.25 -12.37 -21.20
CA LEU A 13 16.67 -11.06 -21.42
C LEU A 13 16.97 -10.64 -22.86
N PRO A 14 16.02 -10.04 -23.56
CA PRO A 14 16.32 -9.39 -24.83
C PRO A 14 17.45 -8.39 -24.60
N GLU A 15 18.32 -8.21 -25.60
CA GLU A 15 19.35 -7.19 -25.54
C GLU A 15 18.73 -5.82 -25.27
N PRO A 16 19.39 -4.96 -24.47
CA PRO A 16 18.90 -3.61 -24.24
C PRO A 16 18.73 -2.88 -25.59
N LEU A 17 17.58 -2.27 -25.77
CA LEU A 17 17.39 -1.39 -26.93
C LEU A 17 18.34 -0.19 -26.80
N PHE A 18 18.83 0.29 -27.95
CA PHE A 18 19.70 1.46 -27.98
C PHE A 18 19.06 2.62 -27.20
N ASN A 19 19.79 3.21 -26.27
CA ASN A 19 19.37 4.28 -25.35
C ASN A 19 18.25 3.91 -24.32
N ILE A 20 18.01 2.63 -24.05
CA ILE A 20 17.08 2.21 -22.99
C ILE A 20 17.81 1.28 -22.02
N ASP A 21 17.98 1.74 -20.78
CA ASP A 21 18.59 0.97 -19.71
C ASP A 21 17.66 -0.11 -19.17
N GLN A 22 18.19 -1.30 -18.96
CA GLN A 22 17.50 -2.36 -18.20
C GLN A 22 17.87 -2.25 -16.72
N LEU A 23 16.89 -1.83 -15.91
CA LEU A 23 17.06 -1.68 -14.47
C LEU A 23 16.39 -2.84 -13.73
N SER A 24 17.02 -3.34 -12.67
CA SER A 24 16.42 -4.31 -11.74
C SER A 24 15.41 -3.61 -10.78
N GLU A 25 15.62 -2.35 -10.49
CA GLU A 25 14.75 -1.51 -9.68
C GLU A 25 14.61 -0.13 -10.31
N ALA A 26 13.40 0.42 -10.30
CA ALA A 26 13.10 1.75 -10.77
C ALA A 26 12.29 2.54 -9.74
N ARG A 27 12.54 3.84 -9.65
CA ARG A 27 11.74 4.75 -8.80
C ARG A 27 10.71 5.47 -9.67
N LEU A 28 9.44 5.16 -9.42
CA LEU A 28 8.31 5.78 -10.11
C LEU A 28 7.42 6.52 -9.09
N LEU A 29 7.24 7.82 -9.27
CA LEU A 29 6.43 8.66 -8.39
C LEU A 29 6.74 8.44 -6.89
N GLY A 30 8.02 8.30 -6.54
CA GLY A 30 8.47 8.09 -5.17
C GLY A 30 8.40 6.65 -4.67
N ILE A 31 7.85 5.71 -5.43
CA ILE A 31 7.79 4.28 -5.10
C ILE A 31 8.94 3.55 -5.80
N ILE A 32 9.67 2.72 -5.06
CA ILE A 32 10.72 1.86 -5.62
C ILE A 32 10.08 0.52 -5.99
N ILE A 33 10.11 0.17 -7.26
CA ILE A 33 9.52 -1.04 -7.83
C ILE A 33 10.63 -1.89 -8.41
N SER A 34 10.72 -3.17 -8.02
CA SER A 34 11.65 -4.12 -8.62
C SER A 34 11.04 -4.84 -9.84
N ASP A 35 11.89 -5.42 -10.67
CA ASP A 35 11.52 -6.28 -11.82
C ASP A 35 10.64 -7.47 -11.42
N LYS A 36 10.76 -7.94 -10.17
CA LYS A 36 9.96 -9.04 -9.58
C LYS A 36 8.68 -8.55 -8.88
N PHE A 37 8.34 -7.27 -9.02
CA PHE A 37 7.22 -6.64 -8.33
C PHE A 37 7.30 -6.81 -6.79
N ASN A 38 8.51 -6.63 -6.27
CA ASN A 38 8.82 -6.72 -4.85
C ASN A 38 9.05 -5.31 -4.29
N PHE A 39 8.49 -5.01 -3.14
CA PHE A 39 8.56 -3.71 -2.49
C PHE A 39 9.47 -3.68 -1.26
N THR A 40 10.39 -4.65 -1.14
CA THR A 40 11.32 -4.70 0.01
C THR A 40 12.19 -3.46 0.07
N SER A 41 12.81 -3.05 -1.05
CA SER A 41 13.65 -1.85 -1.13
C SER A 41 12.85 -0.58 -0.81
N HIS A 42 11.59 -0.50 -1.27
CA HIS A 42 10.71 0.61 -0.94
C HIS A 42 10.40 0.69 0.55
N VAL A 43 10.03 -0.43 1.17
CA VAL A 43 9.72 -0.47 2.61
C VAL A 43 10.96 -0.12 3.45
N ASN A 44 12.13 -0.67 3.10
CA ASN A 44 13.38 -0.36 3.79
C ASN A 44 13.72 1.13 3.70
N TYR A 45 13.54 1.74 2.52
CA TYR A 45 13.69 3.17 2.33
C TYR A 45 12.73 3.97 3.23
N LEU A 46 11.44 3.59 3.29
CA LEU A 46 10.47 4.24 4.16
C LEU A 46 10.83 4.08 5.65
N LEU A 47 11.28 2.91 6.07
CA LEU A 47 11.71 2.65 7.45
C LEU A 47 12.91 3.50 7.84
N THR A 48 13.88 3.70 6.93
CA THR A 48 15.03 4.59 7.16
C THR A 48 14.57 6.02 7.35
N LEU A 49 13.69 6.53 6.49
CA LEU A 49 13.11 7.87 6.64
C LEU A 49 12.33 8.01 7.96
N CYS A 50 11.53 7.00 8.32
CA CYS A 50 10.80 6.99 9.58
C CYS A 50 11.76 7.02 10.79
N ALA A 51 12.86 6.27 10.75
CA ALA A 51 13.86 6.28 11.82
C ALA A 51 14.49 7.68 12.03
N GLN A 52 14.86 8.35 10.93
CA GLN A 52 15.37 9.73 10.99
C GLN A 52 14.34 10.69 11.61
N ARG A 53 13.07 10.56 11.22
CA ARG A 53 11.98 11.40 11.75
C ARG A 53 11.61 11.09 13.18
N CYS A 54 11.77 9.84 13.64
CA CYS A 54 11.65 9.49 15.05
C CYS A 54 12.69 10.22 15.91
N TYR A 55 13.87 10.45 15.39
CA TYR A 55 14.87 11.28 16.09
C TYR A 55 14.37 12.71 16.28
N LEU A 56 13.80 13.34 15.23
CA LEU A 56 13.23 14.69 15.34
C LEU A 56 12.09 14.75 16.38
N LEU A 57 11.20 13.75 16.38
CA LEU A 57 10.13 13.67 17.39
C LEU A 57 10.69 13.53 18.82
N LYS A 58 11.80 12.81 18.99
CA LYS A 58 12.46 12.70 20.29
C LYS A 58 13.00 14.06 20.76
N VAL A 59 13.62 14.82 19.87
CA VAL A 59 14.11 16.18 20.17
C VAL A 59 12.95 17.10 20.54
N LEU A 60 11.88 17.12 19.75
CA LEU A 60 10.69 17.94 20.04
C LEU A 60 10.07 17.60 21.41
N ARG A 61 10.01 16.31 21.76
CA ARG A 61 9.54 15.89 23.07
C ARG A 61 10.47 16.38 24.20
N GLN A 62 11.79 16.34 24.01
CA GLN A 62 12.77 16.84 24.98
C GLN A 62 12.67 18.35 25.17
N GLN A 63 12.26 19.08 24.12
CA GLN A 63 12.00 20.51 24.16
C GLN A 63 10.66 20.87 24.81
N GLY A 64 9.91 19.90 25.30
CA GLY A 64 8.67 20.13 26.02
C GLY A 64 7.40 20.20 25.14
N LEU A 65 7.48 19.75 23.87
CA LEU A 65 6.28 19.70 23.03
C LEU A 65 5.21 18.79 23.67
N PRO A 66 3.97 19.30 23.91
CA PRO A 66 2.92 18.51 24.53
C PRO A 66 2.53 17.26 23.74
N PRO A 67 2.05 16.19 24.39
CA PRO A 67 1.74 14.92 23.74
C PRO A 67 0.73 15.01 22.58
N ARG A 68 -0.22 15.94 22.65
CA ARG A 68 -1.25 16.15 21.61
C ARG A 68 -0.62 16.68 20.32
N GLU A 69 0.21 17.69 20.45
CA GLU A 69 0.95 18.32 19.36
C GLU A 69 1.97 17.35 18.77
N LEU A 70 2.67 16.60 19.64
CA LEU A 70 3.61 15.55 19.23
C LEU A 70 2.92 14.46 18.40
N ASN A 71 1.71 14.04 18.81
CA ASN A 71 0.90 13.10 18.04
C ASN A 71 0.48 13.67 16.66
N THR A 72 0.21 14.98 16.58
CA THR A 72 -0.11 15.64 15.31
C THR A 72 1.10 15.61 14.38
N VAL A 73 2.28 15.97 14.89
CA VAL A 73 3.53 15.92 14.11
C VAL A 73 3.85 14.47 13.70
N TYR A 74 3.73 13.49 14.62
CA TYR A 74 3.92 12.08 14.31
C TYR A 74 3.04 11.62 13.13
N ASN A 75 1.76 11.94 13.15
CA ASN A 75 0.84 11.59 12.06
C ASN A 75 1.27 12.24 10.74
N ALA A 76 1.70 13.50 10.79
CA ALA A 76 2.13 14.24 9.61
C ALA A 76 3.39 13.66 8.97
N ILE A 77 4.42 13.35 9.76
CA ILE A 77 5.74 12.99 9.22
C ILE A 77 6.03 11.49 9.19
N ILE A 78 5.35 10.65 9.97
CA ILE A 78 5.54 9.18 9.97
C ILE A 78 4.36 8.50 9.29
N VAL A 79 3.13 8.69 9.78
CA VAL A 79 1.98 7.95 9.29
C VAL A 79 1.65 8.31 7.84
N ASN A 80 1.72 9.60 7.47
CA ASN A 80 1.39 10.04 6.12
C ASN A 80 2.39 9.53 5.07
N ILE A 81 3.68 9.41 5.42
CA ILE A 81 4.66 8.85 4.48
C ILE A 81 4.40 7.36 4.22
N LEU A 82 3.97 6.61 5.23
CA LEU A 82 3.59 5.20 5.09
C LEU A 82 2.26 5.04 4.33
N LYS A 83 1.32 6.00 4.49
CA LYS A 83 0.04 6.02 3.76
C LYS A 83 0.20 6.39 2.29
N TYR A 84 1.32 7.03 1.92
CA TYR A 84 1.53 7.45 0.55
C TYR A 84 1.48 6.25 -0.40
N ALA A 85 0.57 6.31 -1.36
CA ALA A 85 0.33 5.27 -2.36
C ALA A 85 0.18 3.85 -1.78
N LEU A 86 -0.13 3.69 -0.49
CA LEU A 86 -0.26 2.40 0.20
C LEU A 86 -1.19 1.41 -0.52
N PRO A 87 -2.33 1.80 -1.11
CA PRO A 87 -3.16 0.88 -1.88
C PRO A 87 -2.44 0.22 -3.06
N ALA A 88 -1.47 0.90 -3.66
CA ALA A 88 -0.75 0.38 -4.83
C ALA A 88 0.21 -0.76 -4.47
N TRP A 89 0.93 -0.65 -3.34
CA TRP A 89 1.99 -1.60 -2.98
C TRP A 89 1.65 -2.52 -1.80
N ALA A 90 0.65 -2.19 -0.98
CA ALA A 90 0.32 -2.98 0.22
C ALA A 90 -0.09 -4.43 -0.07
N GLY A 91 -0.67 -4.72 -1.24
CA GLY A 91 -1.06 -6.08 -1.62
C GLY A 91 0.12 -7.03 -1.87
N PHE A 92 1.30 -6.47 -2.04
CA PHE A 92 2.52 -7.21 -2.33
C PHE A 92 3.46 -7.32 -1.12
N LEU A 93 3.03 -6.78 0.05
CA LEU A 93 3.78 -6.89 1.28
C LEU A 93 3.91 -8.34 1.75
N LYS A 94 5.13 -8.73 2.10
CA LYS A 94 5.40 -9.97 2.81
C LYS A 94 5.11 -9.79 4.31
N ALA A 95 4.84 -10.90 5.00
CA ALA A 95 4.58 -10.89 6.45
C ALA A 95 5.71 -10.23 7.25
N ASP A 96 6.97 -10.52 6.89
CA ASP A 96 8.16 -9.97 7.57
C ASP A 96 8.20 -8.44 7.50
N LEU A 97 7.90 -7.87 6.32
CA LEU A 97 7.87 -6.41 6.13
C LEU A 97 6.71 -5.78 6.93
N THR A 98 5.55 -6.44 6.94
CA THR A 98 4.41 -6.02 7.75
C THR A 98 4.77 -6.00 9.24
N ASN A 99 5.44 -7.04 9.72
CA ASN A 99 5.91 -7.14 11.10
C ASN A 99 6.94 -6.05 11.44
N THR A 100 7.83 -5.72 10.51
CA THR A 100 8.83 -4.67 10.70
C THR A 100 8.18 -3.28 10.82
N ILE A 101 7.18 -2.97 9.98
CA ILE A 101 6.44 -1.71 10.10
C ILE A 101 5.62 -1.68 11.40
N ASN A 102 5.01 -2.79 11.80
CA ASN A 102 4.30 -2.87 13.09
C ASN A 102 5.26 -2.70 14.28
N ALA A 103 6.51 -3.18 14.18
CA ALA A 103 7.53 -2.96 15.20
C ALA A 103 7.90 -1.48 15.32
N LEU A 104 8.00 -0.75 14.19
CA LEU A 104 8.18 0.70 14.21
C LEU A 104 7.04 1.40 14.97
N PHE A 105 5.77 1.02 14.70
CA PHE A 105 4.63 1.60 15.41
C PHE A 105 4.68 1.34 16.92
N ARG A 106 4.98 0.11 17.34
CA ARG A 106 5.15 -0.23 18.75
C ARG A 106 6.26 0.62 19.40
N LYS A 107 7.40 0.78 18.71
CA LYS A 107 8.51 1.62 19.17
C LYS A 107 8.09 3.07 19.31
N CYS A 108 7.39 3.65 18.35
CA CYS A 108 6.90 5.03 18.42
C CYS A 108 5.88 5.22 19.56
N HIS A 109 5.03 4.23 19.80
CA HIS A 109 4.07 4.23 20.90
C HIS A 109 4.79 4.17 22.26
N SER A 110 5.77 3.27 22.45
CA SER A 110 6.54 3.19 23.70
C SER A 110 7.36 4.45 23.99
N MET A 111 7.73 5.20 22.94
CA MET A 111 8.36 6.52 23.07
C MET A 111 7.36 7.65 23.36
N GLY A 112 6.05 7.38 23.46
CA GLY A 112 5.03 8.39 23.75
C GLY A 112 4.77 9.37 22.61
N PHE A 113 5.17 9.04 21.37
CA PHE A 113 4.90 9.91 20.20
C PHE A 113 3.47 9.81 19.71
N TYR A 114 2.77 8.76 20.12
CA TYR A 114 1.49 8.40 19.57
C TYR A 114 0.55 7.83 20.64
N LEU A 115 -0.69 8.34 20.66
CA LEU A 115 -1.67 8.02 21.72
C LEU A 115 -2.42 6.69 21.48
N LYS A 116 -2.60 6.30 20.21
CA LYS A 116 -3.36 5.09 19.84
C LYS A 116 -2.54 4.20 18.93
N LEU A 117 -2.28 2.96 19.37
CA LEU A 117 -1.53 1.99 18.56
C LEU A 117 -2.30 1.65 17.27
N ASN A 118 -1.74 2.00 16.11
CA ASN A 118 -2.23 1.59 14.81
C ASN A 118 -1.46 0.35 14.34
N THR A 119 -2.13 -0.46 13.53
CA THR A 119 -1.51 -1.55 12.80
C THR A 119 -1.42 -1.22 11.30
N VAL A 120 -0.50 -1.85 10.60
CA VAL A 120 -0.40 -1.73 9.14
C VAL A 120 -1.71 -2.14 8.48
N SER A 121 -2.36 -3.19 8.98
CA SER A 121 -3.65 -3.66 8.44
C SER A 121 -4.74 -2.60 8.54
N GLU A 122 -4.84 -1.89 9.66
CA GLU A 122 -5.78 -0.78 9.82
C GLU A 122 -5.51 0.37 8.85
N LEU A 123 -4.22 0.71 8.65
CA LEU A 123 -3.84 1.74 7.69
C LEU A 123 -4.21 1.35 6.26
N ILE A 124 -3.97 0.10 5.89
CA ILE A 124 -4.34 -0.45 4.58
C ILE A 124 -5.86 -0.37 4.39
N ASP A 125 -6.64 -0.77 5.39
CA ASP A 125 -8.09 -0.76 5.31
C ASP A 125 -8.64 0.65 5.19
N GLN A 126 -8.13 1.59 5.99
CA GLN A 126 -8.53 3.00 5.92
C GLN A 126 -8.22 3.62 4.55
N THR A 127 -7.00 3.42 4.04
CA THR A 127 -6.58 3.99 2.76
C THR A 127 -7.31 3.35 1.57
N ASN A 128 -7.50 2.03 1.61
CA ASN A 128 -8.27 1.30 0.61
C ASN A 128 -9.73 1.76 0.57
N LYS A 129 -10.37 1.88 1.73
CA LYS A 129 -11.76 2.34 1.84
C LYS A 129 -11.92 3.77 1.32
N LYS A 130 -10.96 4.67 1.65
CA LYS A 130 -10.97 6.05 1.17
C LYS A 130 -10.85 6.11 -0.35
N LEU A 131 -9.89 5.38 -0.93
CA LEU A 131 -9.68 5.34 -2.38
C LEU A 131 -10.89 4.71 -3.08
N PHE A 132 -11.40 3.58 -2.60
CA PHE A 132 -12.52 2.90 -3.23
C PHE A 132 -13.81 3.74 -3.26
N LYS A 133 -14.04 4.59 -2.25
CA LYS A 133 -15.17 5.53 -2.25
C LYS A 133 -15.11 6.58 -3.36
N SER A 134 -13.91 6.92 -3.84
CA SER A 134 -13.74 7.90 -4.93
C SER A 134 -13.79 7.28 -6.32
N LEU A 135 -13.44 5.99 -6.46
CA LEU A 135 -13.37 5.29 -7.76
C LEU A 135 -14.67 5.29 -8.58
N PRO A 136 -15.89 5.14 -7.98
CA PRO A 136 -17.13 5.13 -8.75
C PRO A 136 -17.47 6.45 -9.43
N LYS A 137 -16.82 7.55 -9.04
CA LYS A 137 -17.02 8.86 -9.67
C LYS A 137 -16.45 8.83 -11.09
N SER A 138 -17.24 9.23 -12.07
CA SER A 138 -16.84 9.25 -13.49
C SER A 138 -15.60 10.11 -13.77
N GLU A 139 -15.39 11.14 -12.94
CA GLU A 139 -14.23 12.05 -13.04
C GLU A 139 -12.93 11.43 -12.49
N HIS A 140 -13.01 10.29 -11.80
CA HIS A 140 -11.83 9.66 -11.21
C HIS A 140 -11.00 8.96 -12.29
N CYS A 141 -9.71 9.29 -12.40
CA CYS A 141 -8.81 8.75 -13.43
C CYS A 141 -8.73 7.21 -13.48
N ALA A 142 -9.02 6.52 -12.38
CA ALA A 142 -9.01 5.06 -12.31
C ALA A 142 -10.43 4.45 -12.37
N HIS A 143 -11.47 5.23 -12.72
CA HIS A 143 -12.85 4.74 -12.83
C HIS A 143 -12.96 3.58 -13.84
N TYR A 144 -12.27 3.65 -14.95
CA TYR A 144 -12.28 2.63 -16.02
C TYR A 144 -11.71 1.28 -15.61
N LEU A 145 -10.99 1.22 -14.47
CA LEU A 145 -10.47 -0.04 -13.92
C LEU A 145 -11.51 -0.83 -13.12
N LEU A 146 -12.65 -0.24 -12.81
CA LEU A 146 -13.72 -0.93 -12.12
C LEU A 146 -14.37 -1.97 -13.07
N PRO A 147 -14.63 -3.19 -12.57
CA PRO A 147 -15.41 -4.16 -13.35
C PRO A 147 -16.85 -3.68 -13.56
N PRO A 148 -17.55 -4.22 -14.56
CA PRO A 148 -18.93 -3.83 -14.81
C PRO A 148 -19.82 -4.15 -13.60
N PRO A 149 -20.85 -3.33 -13.34
CA PRO A 149 -21.82 -3.62 -12.29
C PRO A 149 -22.55 -4.92 -12.59
N LYS A 150 -22.92 -5.67 -11.56
CA LYS A 150 -23.80 -6.83 -11.71
C LYS A 150 -25.14 -6.34 -12.23
N SER A 151 -25.67 -7.00 -13.25
CA SER A 151 -27.05 -6.78 -13.70
C SER A 151 -28.00 -6.98 -12.53
N ALA A 152 -28.91 -6.02 -12.33
CA ALA A 152 -29.79 -5.96 -11.19
C ALA A 152 -30.78 -7.14 -11.18
N ILE A 153 -30.39 -8.25 -10.57
CA ILE A 153 -31.36 -9.19 -10.01
C ILE A 153 -31.79 -8.56 -8.69
N ARG A 154 -33.09 -8.33 -8.55
CA ARG A 154 -33.74 -7.71 -7.38
C ARG A 154 -33.25 -8.31 -6.05
N SER A 155 -32.16 -7.83 -5.53
CA SER A 155 -31.74 -8.14 -4.17
C SER A 155 -32.19 -7.02 -3.25
N ARG A 156 -33.10 -7.35 -2.32
CA ARG A 156 -33.67 -6.44 -1.30
C ARG A 156 -32.64 -5.95 -0.27
N ARG A 157 -31.39 -6.39 -0.37
CA ARG A 157 -30.31 -5.92 0.48
C ARG A 157 -29.29 -5.20 -0.40
N SER A 158 -29.12 -3.89 -0.19
CA SER A 158 -28.08 -3.10 -0.83
C SER A 158 -26.71 -3.60 -0.34
N THR A 159 -26.17 -4.60 -1.03
CA THR A 159 -24.79 -4.96 -0.87
C THR A 159 -23.94 -3.81 -1.40
N VAL A 160 -23.07 -3.30 -0.56
CA VAL A 160 -22.26 -2.09 -0.75
C VAL A 160 -21.42 -2.10 -2.04
N LEU A 161 -21.30 -3.25 -2.71
CA LEU A 161 -20.49 -3.44 -3.92
C LEU A 161 -21.22 -4.29 -4.95
N ASN A 162 -21.90 -3.62 -5.89
CA ASN A 162 -22.60 -4.24 -7.02
C ASN A 162 -21.69 -4.49 -8.24
N TYR A 163 -20.46 -4.95 -8.03
CA TYR A 163 -19.53 -5.24 -9.11
C TYR A 163 -19.36 -6.73 -9.35
N THR A 164 -19.13 -7.11 -10.63
CA THR A 164 -18.74 -8.47 -10.98
C THR A 164 -17.33 -8.73 -10.46
N LEU A 165 -17.11 -9.90 -9.80
CA LEU A 165 -15.78 -10.24 -9.33
C LEU A 165 -14.88 -10.59 -10.52
N PRO A 166 -13.73 -9.89 -10.71
CA PRO A 166 -12.84 -10.19 -11.80
C PRO A 166 -12.19 -11.57 -11.61
N THR A 167 -12.16 -12.38 -12.66
CA THR A 167 -11.39 -13.63 -12.67
C THR A 167 -9.91 -13.33 -12.81
N PHE A 168 -9.06 -14.08 -12.11
CA PHE A 168 -7.61 -13.87 -12.20
C PHE A 168 -6.86 -15.19 -12.46
N LYS A 169 -5.97 -15.19 -13.44
CA LYS A 169 -5.05 -16.31 -13.74
C LYS A 169 -3.74 -16.21 -12.95
N HIS A 170 -3.39 -15.02 -12.46
CA HIS A 170 -2.08 -14.73 -11.88
C HIS A 170 -2.18 -14.08 -10.50
N LYS A 171 -1.31 -14.54 -9.59
CA LYS A 171 -1.22 -14.02 -8.21
C LYS A 171 -0.96 -12.51 -8.14
N LEU A 172 -0.18 -11.97 -9.07
CA LEU A 172 0.08 -10.53 -9.13
C LEU A 172 -1.20 -9.72 -9.34
N TYR A 173 -2.07 -10.16 -10.24
CA TYR A 173 -3.35 -9.50 -10.49
C TYR A 173 -4.30 -9.62 -9.28
N LYS A 174 -4.32 -10.79 -8.63
CA LYS A 174 -5.07 -10.98 -7.37
C LYS A 174 -4.67 -9.98 -6.29
N ASN A 175 -3.37 -9.66 -6.18
CA ASN A 175 -2.83 -8.74 -5.19
C ASN A 175 -3.01 -7.26 -5.55
N SER A 176 -3.46 -6.96 -6.78
CA SER A 176 -3.78 -5.58 -7.18
C SER A 176 -4.88 -4.99 -6.30
N PHE A 177 -4.90 -3.66 -6.19
CA PHE A 177 -5.82 -2.96 -5.28
C PHE A 177 -7.28 -3.33 -5.50
N ILE A 178 -7.78 -3.23 -6.74
CA ILE A 178 -9.20 -3.43 -7.05
C ILE A 178 -9.62 -4.87 -6.78
N CYS A 179 -8.86 -5.87 -7.28
CA CYS A 179 -9.17 -7.27 -7.05
C CYS A 179 -9.19 -7.59 -5.56
N ARG A 180 -8.14 -7.20 -4.84
CA ARG A 180 -8.03 -7.44 -3.39
C ARG A 180 -9.17 -6.81 -2.60
N TYR A 181 -9.56 -5.56 -2.94
CA TYR A 181 -10.63 -4.87 -2.24
C TYR A 181 -11.99 -5.50 -2.51
N LEU A 182 -12.31 -5.80 -3.78
CA LEU A 182 -13.58 -6.44 -4.16
C LEU A 182 -13.73 -7.82 -3.53
N TYR A 183 -12.68 -8.66 -3.60
CA TYR A 183 -12.72 -10.00 -3.00
C TYR A 183 -12.91 -9.96 -1.48
N ARG A 184 -12.27 -9.01 -0.80
CA ARG A 184 -12.39 -8.88 0.66
C ARG A 184 -13.79 -8.46 1.11
N HIS A 185 -14.45 -7.59 0.33
CA HIS A 185 -15.73 -6.99 0.74
C HIS A 185 -16.95 -7.61 0.07
N CYS A 186 -16.79 -8.33 -1.07
CA CYS A 186 -17.90 -9.04 -1.70
C CYS A 186 -18.10 -10.45 -1.15
N LEU A 187 -17.09 -11.09 -0.55
CA LEU A 187 -17.20 -12.43 0.01
C LEU A 187 -17.66 -12.44 1.49
N ASN A 188 -17.54 -11.30 2.18
CA ASN A 188 -17.92 -11.16 3.59
C ASN A 188 -19.29 -10.46 3.77
N SER A 189 -20.11 -10.43 2.73
CA SER A 189 -21.44 -9.81 2.74
C SER A 189 -22.56 -10.84 2.67
#